data_3f9408cb59fa42f5884c6a56767e8540
#
_entry.id   3f9408cb59fa42f5884c6a56767e8540
#
_cell.length_a   1.000
_cell.length_b   1.000
_cell.length_c   1.000
_cell.angle_alpha   90.00
_cell.angle_beta   90.00
_cell.angle_gamma   90.00
#
_symmetry.space_group_name_H-M   'P 1'
#
loop_
_entity.id
_entity.type
_entity.pdbx_description
1 polymer ?
#
loop_
_entity_poly.entity_id
_entity_poly.type
_entity_poly.pdbx_seq_one_letter_code
_entity_poly.pdbx_strand_id
1 'polypeptide(L)'
;MKKLILGLSVAAVLAVGSFGAAEHKEVHWDYDTHGPAHWCDFSAICQNGKLQSPINIITENTVPISPNKIITIDQDVETKGEIIDNGHAIQVNVENGGKISVEGVDYKLLQFHFHGKSEENINGKQYDLVAHMVHKSERGDLLVVGVLFEEGSERNAMLDNVINGVGTSSMINPAKLLPKDAEHYYHFMGSLTTPPCSENVRWYVMKEIQSATKEQIAAMRKFYDHNYRPIQPLNGRIVESK
;
A
#
# COMPACT_ATOMS: atom_id res chain seq x y z
N MET A 1 39.54 -21.05 -75.72
CA MET A 1 40.39 -20.06 -75.06
C MET A 1 39.54 -19.43 -73.95
N LYS A 2 39.64 -19.93 -72.73
CA LYS A 2 38.95 -19.38 -71.56
C LYS A 2 40.03 -18.92 -70.56
N LYS A 3 40.04 -17.66 -70.30
CA LYS A 3 40.95 -17.06 -69.30
C LYS A 3 40.40 -17.28 -67.91
N LEU A 4 41.19 -17.88 -67.04
CA LEU A 4 40.94 -18.07 -65.62
C LEU A 4 41.44 -16.81 -64.91
N ILE A 5 40.54 -16.13 -64.18
CA ILE A 5 40.89 -15.01 -63.31
C ILE A 5 40.86 -15.53 -61.89
N LEU A 6 42.04 -15.57 -61.27
CA LEU A 6 42.21 -15.91 -59.85
C LEU A 6 41.87 -14.66 -59.03
N GLY A 7 40.80 -14.74 -58.25
CA GLY A 7 40.45 -13.71 -57.27
C GLY A 7 41.03 -14.07 -55.91
N LEU A 8 41.94 -13.22 -55.39
CA LEU A 8 42.44 -13.28 -54.02
C LEU A 8 41.39 -12.71 -53.07
N SER A 9 40.80 -13.54 -52.21
CA SER A 9 39.97 -13.11 -51.14
C SER A 9 40.79 -12.91 -49.85
N VAL A 10 40.95 -11.67 -49.47
CA VAL A 10 41.54 -11.26 -48.16
C VAL A 10 40.44 -11.44 -47.13
N ALA A 11 40.55 -12.43 -46.25
CA ALA A 11 39.69 -12.57 -45.08
C ALA A 11 40.14 -11.60 -43.98
N ALA A 12 39.39 -10.52 -43.78
CA ALA A 12 39.53 -9.66 -42.62
C ALA A 12 38.89 -10.33 -41.42
N VAL A 13 39.67 -10.79 -40.45
CA VAL A 13 39.21 -11.25 -39.16
C VAL A 13 38.84 -10.02 -38.32
N LEU A 14 37.53 -9.74 -38.23
CA LEU A 14 37.02 -8.77 -37.25
C LEU A 14 36.95 -9.51 -35.90
N ALA A 15 37.88 -9.17 -35.00
CA ALA A 15 37.77 -9.52 -33.58
C ALA A 15 36.61 -8.74 -32.99
N VAL A 16 35.46 -9.38 -32.82
CA VAL A 16 34.34 -8.86 -32.05
C VAL A 16 34.71 -9.00 -30.58
N GLY A 17 35.21 -7.93 -29.99
CA GLY A 17 35.34 -7.82 -28.54
C GLY A 17 33.93 -7.86 -27.92
N SER A 18 33.60 -8.94 -27.24
CA SER A 18 32.43 -9.00 -26.37
C SER A 18 32.67 -8.06 -25.20
N PHE A 19 32.16 -6.85 -25.30
CA PHE A 19 31.93 -6.03 -24.13
C PHE A 19 30.80 -6.75 -23.34
N GLY A 20 31.16 -7.39 -22.24
CA GLY A 20 30.19 -7.86 -21.27
C GLY A 20 29.37 -6.67 -20.81
N ALA A 21 28.11 -6.60 -21.23
CA ALA A 21 27.14 -5.72 -20.62
C ALA A 21 27.03 -6.19 -19.17
N ALA A 22 27.53 -5.40 -18.23
CA ALA A 22 27.19 -5.58 -16.84
C ALA A 22 25.66 -5.49 -16.77
N GLU A 23 24.99 -6.58 -16.38
CA GLU A 23 23.59 -6.52 -16.00
C GLU A 23 23.49 -5.52 -14.86
N HIS A 24 23.06 -4.30 -15.16
CA HIS A 24 22.58 -3.38 -14.15
C HIS A 24 21.32 -4.02 -13.57
N LYS A 25 21.46 -4.74 -12.46
CA LYS A 25 20.32 -5.07 -11.62
C LYS A 25 19.65 -3.75 -11.27
N GLU A 26 18.44 -3.56 -11.76
CA GLU A 26 17.64 -2.40 -11.39
C GLU A 26 17.45 -2.45 -9.87
N VAL A 27 17.92 -1.43 -9.17
CA VAL A 27 17.86 -1.35 -7.71
C VAL A 27 16.43 -1.02 -7.36
N HIS A 28 15.75 -1.93 -6.64
CA HIS A 28 14.42 -1.72 -6.12
C HIS A 28 14.49 -1.18 -4.69
N TRP A 29 13.51 -0.35 -4.32
CA TRP A 29 13.34 0.08 -2.94
C TRP A 29 12.90 -1.10 -2.07
N ASP A 30 13.23 -1.05 -0.80
CA ASP A 30 12.85 -2.02 0.23
C ASP A 30 12.58 -1.30 1.56
N TYR A 31 12.52 -2.03 2.66
CA TYR A 31 12.41 -1.46 4.01
C TYR A 31 13.70 -1.57 4.82
N ASP A 32 14.78 -2.12 4.23
CA ASP A 32 16.08 -2.35 4.86
C ASP A 32 17.18 -1.48 4.23
N THR A 33 17.97 -2.05 3.31
CA THR A 33 19.14 -1.39 2.70
C THR A 33 18.76 -0.18 1.85
N HIS A 34 17.66 -0.27 1.10
CA HIS A 34 17.07 0.81 0.29
C HIS A 34 15.75 1.29 0.91
N GLY A 35 15.74 1.32 2.24
CA GLY A 35 14.57 1.64 3.05
C GLY A 35 14.18 3.11 3.04
N PRO A 36 13.23 3.51 3.90
CA PRO A 36 12.61 4.85 3.89
C PRO A 36 13.58 6.02 3.91
N ALA A 37 14.76 5.87 4.51
CA ALA A 37 15.80 6.92 4.52
C ALA A 37 16.42 7.17 3.12
N HIS A 38 16.32 6.22 2.21
CA HIS A 38 16.87 6.25 0.86
C HIS A 38 15.81 6.35 -0.24
N TRP A 39 14.52 6.41 0.12
CA TRP A 39 13.44 6.47 -0.87
C TRP A 39 13.45 7.72 -1.75
N CYS A 40 14.15 8.78 -1.34
CA CYS A 40 14.40 9.94 -2.20
C CYS A 40 15.20 9.61 -3.47
N ASP A 41 16.00 8.54 -3.46
CA ASP A 41 16.77 8.08 -4.61
C ASP A 41 15.84 7.50 -5.70
N PHE A 42 14.66 7.01 -5.31
CA PHE A 42 13.63 6.48 -6.22
C PHE A 42 12.59 7.55 -6.58
N SER A 43 12.29 8.45 -5.64
CA SER A 43 11.35 9.55 -5.86
C SER A 43 11.61 10.69 -4.89
N ALA A 44 12.00 11.85 -5.42
CA ALA A 44 12.31 13.04 -4.62
C ALA A 44 11.14 13.50 -3.74
N ILE A 45 9.88 13.21 -4.12
CA ILE A 45 8.70 13.59 -3.35
C ILE A 45 8.62 12.84 -2.02
N CYS A 46 9.24 11.64 -1.91
CA CYS A 46 9.30 10.91 -0.64
C CYS A 46 10.00 11.68 0.48
N GLN A 47 10.91 12.60 0.12
CA GLN A 47 11.63 13.47 1.07
C GLN A 47 11.10 14.90 1.06
N ASN A 48 10.80 15.46 -0.11
CA ASN A 48 10.49 16.87 -0.27
C ASN A 48 9.00 17.19 -0.18
N GLY A 49 8.13 16.17 -0.24
CA GLY A 49 6.69 16.30 -0.16
C GLY A 49 6.24 16.93 1.17
N LYS A 50 5.10 17.60 1.15
CA LYS A 50 4.55 18.31 2.31
C LYS A 50 3.30 17.63 2.87
N LEU A 51 2.69 16.74 2.09
CA LEU A 51 1.49 15.99 2.47
C LEU A 51 1.81 14.49 2.66
N GLN A 52 3.00 14.18 3.18
CA GLN A 52 3.46 12.79 3.27
C GLN A 52 2.73 12.00 4.35
N SER A 53 2.50 10.70 4.09
CA SER A 53 1.96 9.69 5.00
C SER A 53 3.04 8.65 5.36
N PRO A 54 2.91 7.94 6.49
CA PRO A 54 1.87 8.03 7.52
C PRO A 54 2.04 9.22 8.46
N ILE A 55 1.03 9.51 9.30
CA ILE A 55 1.09 10.56 10.33
C ILE A 55 0.75 10.03 11.71
N ASN A 56 1.14 10.79 12.75
CA ASN A 56 0.62 10.61 14.10
C ASN A 56 -0.63 11.49 14.28
N ILE A 57 -1.78 10.87 14.48
CA ILE A 57 -3.04 11.55 14.72
C ILE A 57 -3.12 11.91 16.20
N ILE A 58 -3.14 13.22 16.51
CA ILE A 58 -3.34 13.72 17.87
C ILE A 58 -4.83 14.04 18.01
N THR A 59 -5.55 13.23 18.77
CA THR A 59 -7.03 13.28 18.83
C THR A 59 -7.58 14.58 19.34
N GLU A 60 -6.91 15.21 20.32
CA GLU A 60 -7.29 16.50 20.88
C GLU A 60 -7.13 17.68 19.89
N ASN A 61 -6.32 17.49 18.84
CA ASN A 61 -6.06 18.51 17.81
C ASN A 61 -6.92 18.32 16.55
N THR A 62 -7.83 17.33 16.55
CA THR A 62 -8.72 17.13 15.42
C THR A 62 -9.87 18.13 15.42
N VAL A 63 -10.36 18.46 14.23
CA VAL A 63 -11.56 19.30 14.07
C VAL A 63 -12.73 18.46 13.52
N PRO A 64 -13.99 18.87 13.73
CA PRO A 64 -15.12 18.17 13.13
C PRO A 64 -14.99 18.07 11.61
N ILE A 65 -15.31 16.91 11.06
CA ILE A 65 -15.25 16.69 9.60
C ILE A 65 -16.29 17.55 8.88
N SER A 66 -15.89 18.13 7.76
CA SER A 66 -16.83 18.84 6.88
C SER A 66 -17.87 17.87 6.30
N PRO A 67 -19.19 18.24 6.28
CA PRO A 67 -20.26 17.31 5.86
C PRO A 67 -20.08 16.71 4.46
N ASN A 68 -19.50 17.48 3.52
CA ASN A 68 -19.23 17.00 2.16
C ASN A 68 -18.12 15.96 2.08
N LYS A 69 -17.29 15.83 3.11
CA LYS A 69 -16.20 14.82 3.19
C LYS A 69 -16.61 13.52 3.90
N ILE A 70 -17.85 13.44 4.37
CA ILE A 70 -18.40 12.22 4.93
C ILE A 70 -18.50 11.17 3.83
N ILE A 71 -17.92 9.99 4.08
CA ILE A 71 -17.94 8.87 3.14
C ILE A 71 -19.21 8.03 3.26
N THR A 72 -19.62 7.45 2.14
CA THR A 72 -20.58 6.34 2.08
C THR A 72 -19.85 5.10 1.61
N ILE A 73 -19.92 4.02 2.40
CA ILE A 73 -19.24 2.75 2.13
C ILE A 73 -20.26 1.77 1.55
N ASP A 74 -19.97 1.23 0.38
CA ASP A 74 -20.74 0.21 -0.33
C ASP A 74 -19.78 -0.91 -0.76
N GLN A 75 -19.42 -1.77 0.18
CA GLN A 75 -18.41 -2.83 0.03
C GLN A 75 -18.87 -4.19 0.56
N ASP A 76 -20.15 -4.31 0.98
CA ASP A 76 -20.71 -5.60 1.40
C ASP A 76 -21.06 -6.44 0.17
N VAL A 77 -20.03 -6.98 -0.46
CA VAL A 77 -20.11 -7.76 -1.69
C VAL A 77 -19.13 -8.92 -1.65
N GLU A 78 -19.60 -10.12 -2.02
CA GLU A 78 -18.71 -11.26 -2.23
C GLU A 78 -18.02 -11.11 -3.59
N THR A 79 -16.68 -11.11 -3.58
CA THR A 79 -15.86 -10.95 -4.77
C THR A 79 -14.67 -11.92 -4.75
N LYS A 80 -14.10 -12.16 -5.92
CA LYS A 80 -12.85 -12.92 -6.01
C LYS A 80 -11.69 -12.04 -5.58
N GLY A 81 -10.91 -12.52 -4.62
CA GLY A 81 -9.66 -11.93 -4.16
C GLY A 81 -8.48 -12.81 -4.54
N GLU A 82 -7.47 -12.25 -5.19
CA GLU A 82 -6.18 -12.88 -5.42
C GLU A 82 -5.22 -12.45 -4.32
N ILE A 83 -4.73 -13.39 -3.52
CA ILE A 83 -3.86 -13.14 -2.37
C ILE A 83 -2.42 -13.38 -2.78
N ILE A 84 -1.62 -12.34 -2.83
CA ILE A 84 -0.25 -12.37 -3.32
C ILE A 84 0.74 -11.83 -2.29
N ASP A 85 1.97 -12.30 -2.36
CA ASP A 85 3.13 -11.60 -1.84
C ASP A 85 3.70 -10.73 -2.98
N ASN A 86 3.62 -9.41 -2.84
CA ASN A 86 4.09 -8.48 -3.87
C ASN A 86 5.57 -8.06 -3.70
N GLY A 87 6.29 -8.70 -2.77
CA GLY A 87 7.68 -8.40 -2.42
C GLY A 87 7.84 -7.30 -1.35
N HIS A 88 6.74 -6.64 -0.96
CA HIS A 88 6.74 -5.57 0.04
C HIS A 88 5.65 -5.74 1.11
N ALA A 89 4.58 -6.44 0.77
CA ALA A 89 3.44 -6.72 1.64
C ALA A 89 2.65 -7.93 1.15
N ILE A 90 1.86 -8.52 2.03
CA ILE A 90 0.78 -9.42 1.61
C ILE A 90 -0.40 -8.56 1.16
N GLN A 91 -0.78 -8.73 -0.08
CA GLN A 91 -1.79 -7.94 -0.79
C GLN A 91 -2.91 -8.83 -1.32
N VAL A 92 -4.11 -8.32 -1.30
CA VAL A 92 -5.29 -8.95 -1.91
C VAL A 92 -5.82 -8.06 -3.02
N ASN A 93 -5.64 -8.46 -4.26
CA ASN A 93 -6.26 -7.81 -5.41
C ASN A 93 -7.71 -8.25 -5.52
N VAL A 94 -8.63 -7.32 -5.74
CA VAL A 94 -10.06 -7.63 -5.85
C VAL A 94 -10.60 -7.27 -7.23
N GLU A 95 -11.46 -8.12 -7.78
CA GLU A 95 -12.03 -7.87 -9.12
C GLU A 95 -13.14 -6.82 -9.07
N ASN A 96 -14.00 -6.88 -8.04
CA ASN A 96 -15.13 -5.97 -7.85
C ASN A 96 -15.49 -5.87 -6.37
N GLY A 97 -14.65 -5.18 -5.60
CA GLY A 97 -14.72 -5.09 -4.14
C GLY A 97 -15.64 -3.98 -3.61
N GLY A 98 -16.56 -3.47 -4.45
CA GLY A 98 -17.42 -2.36 -4.06
C GLY A 98 -16.71 -1.00 -4.16
N LYS A 99 -17.27 0.02 -3.49
CA LYS A 99 -16.80 1.39 -3.60
C LYS A 99 -17.01 2.20 -2.32
N ILE A 100 -16.34 3.33 -2.27
CA ILE A 100 -16.60 4.42 -1.32
C ILE A 100 -16.95 5.66 -2.14
N SER A 101 -18.00 6.36 -1.72
CA SER A 101 -18.43 7.62 -2.36
C SER A 101 -18.18 8.79 -1.41
N VAL A 102 -17.58 9.87 -1.92
CA VAL A 102 -17.36 11.12 -1.20
C VAL A 102 -17.37 12.30 -2.18
N GLU A 103 -17.98 13.41 -1.81
CA GLU A 103 -18.09 14.62 -2.65
C GLU A 103 -18.68 14.32 -4.06
N GLY A 104 -19.58 13.33 -4.16
CA GLY A 104 -20.18 12.90 -5.43
C GLY A 104 -19.25 12.10 -6.35
N VAL A 105 -18.07 11.69 -5.86
CA VAL A 105 -17.10 10.87 -6.60
C VAL A 105 -17.07 9.47 -6.01
N ASP A 106 -17.15 8.47 -6.88
CA ASP A 106 -17.00 7.06 -6.52
C ASP A 106 -15.54 6.61 -6.64
N TYR A 107 -15.05 5.93 -5.60
CA TYR A 107 -13.72 5.31 -5.53
C TYR A 107 -13.90 3.80 -5.41
N LYS A 108 -13.56 3.05 -6.45
CA LYS A 108 -13.65 1.58 -6.48
C LYS A 108 -12.48 0.96 -5.72
N LEU A 109 -12.76 -0.05 -4.89
CA LEU A 109 -11.71 -0.82 -4.22
C LEU A 109 -10.88 -1.59 -5.26
N LEU A 110 -9.57 -1.40 -5.24
CA LEU A 110 -8.62 -2.10 -6.10
C LEU A 110 -7.96 -3.27 -5.39
N GLN A 111 -7.51 -3.02 -4.17
CA GLN A 111 -6.77 -3.98 -3.36
C GLN A 111 -6.75 -3.54 -1.89
N PHE A 112 -6.39 -4.46 -1.01
CA PHE A 112 -5.94 -4.14 0.33
C PHE A 112 -4.67 -4.92 0.68
N HIS A 113 -3.85 -4.36 1.57
CA HIS A 113 -2.58 -4.96 1.97
C HIS A 113 -2.29 -4.65 3.44
N PHE A 114 -1.30 -5.38 4.01
CA PHE A 114 -1.02 -5.33 5.42
C PHE A 114 0.41 -4.88 5.72
N HIS A 115 0.55 -4.13 6.84
CA HIS A 115 1.84 -3.76 7.40
C HIS A 115 2.02 -4.41 8.78
N GLY A 116 3.24 -4.89 9.06
CA GLY A 116 3.61 -5.68 10.25
C GLY A 116 3.75 -4.90 11.56
N LYS A 117 3.49 -3.63 11.56
CA LYS A 117 2.96 -2.72 12.59
C LYS A 117 2.16 -1.67 11.85
N SER A 118 1.31 -0.93 12.58
CA SER A 118 0.60 0.16 11.92
C SER A 118 1.57 1.22 11.43
N GLU A 119 1.26 1.81 10.28
CA GLU A 119 1.98 2.95 9.76
C GLU A 119 1.50 4.23 10.47
N GLU A 120 0.17 4.42 10.58
CA GLU A 120 -0.41 5.50 11.37
C GLU A 120 -0.28 5.23 12.87
N ASN A 121 -0.01 6.29 13.63
CA ASN A 121 -0.12 6.30 15.08
C ASN A 121 -1.33 7.12 15.51
N ILE A 122 -1.94 6.77 16.65
CA ILE A 122 -2.94 7.59 17.33
C ILE A 122 -2.40 7.95 18.70
N ASN A 123 -2.25 9.26 18.99
CA ASN A 123 -1.67 9.78 20.23
C ASN A 123 -0.29 9.16 20.56
N GLY A 124 0.52 8.91 19.53
CA GLY A 124 1.84 8.29 19.66
C GLY A 124 1.82 6.77 19.81
N LYS A 125 0.65 6.13 19.95
CA LYS A 125 0.55 4.67 20.00
C LYS A 125 0.63 4.11 18.58
N GLN A 126 1.55 3.18 18.35
CA GLN A 126 1.61 2.31 17.18
C GLN A 126 0.90 1.00 17.48
N TYR A 127 0.07 0.51 16.56
CA TYR A 127 -0.72 -0.70 16.70
C TYR A 127 0.00 -1.92 16.09
N ASP A 128 -0.54 -3.11 16.36
CA ASP A 128 0.13 -4.36 15.99
C ASP A 128 0.14 -4.65 14.49
N LEU A 129 -0.92 -4.28 13.77
CA LEU A 129 -1.02 -4.35 12.31
C LEU A 129 -1.87 -3.18 11.81
N VAL A 130 -1.78 -2.89 10.51
CA VAL A 130 -2.76 -2.10 9.78
C VAL A 130 -3.08 -2.76 8.44
N ALA A 131 -4.33 -2.68 8.03
CA ALA A 131 -4.74 -2.94 6.65
C ALA A 131 -5.03 -1.62 5.97
N HIS A 132 -4.43 -1.41 4.79
CA HIS A 132 -4.74 -0.30 3.91
C HIS A 132 -5.61 -0.78 2.76
N MET A 133 -6.83 -0.28 2.68
CA MET A 133 -7.78 -0.56 1.59
C MET A 133 -7.67 0.57 0.56
N VAL A 134 -7.09 0.28 -0.59
CA VAL A 134 -6.78 1.27 -1.62
C VAL A 134 -7.88 1.32 -2.66
N HIS A 135 -8.45 2.51 -2.81
CA HIS A 135 -9.53 2.78 -3.75
C HIS A 135 -9.09 3.82 -4.79
N LYS A 136 -9.68 3.77 -5.97
CA LYS A 136 -9.38 4.68 -7.08
C LYS A 136 -10.64 5.16 -7.77
N SER A 137 -10.70 6.47 -8.05
CA SER A 137 -11.72 7.07 -8.88
C SER A 137 -11.48 6.83 -10.37
N GLU A 138 -12.47 7.08 -11.21
CA GLU A 138 -12.30 7.02 -12.68
C GLU A 138 -11.30 8.05 -13.20
N ARG A 139 -11.08 9.15 -12.45
CA ARG A 139 -10.07 10.18 -12.77
C ARG A 139 -8.66 9.80 -12.34
N GLY A 140 -8.51 8.72 -11.59
CA GLY A 140 -7.23 8.27 -11.07
C GLY A 140 -6.90 8.76 -9.65
N ASP A 141 -7.78 9.55 -9.01
CA ASP A 141 -7.59 9.98 -7.62
C ASP A 141 -7.66 8.80 -6.67
N LEU A 142 -6.86 8.83 -5.60
CA LEU A 142 -6.77 7.76 -4.62
C LEU A 142 -7.46 8.12 -3.30
N LEU A 143 -8.09 7.12 -2.72
CA LEU A 143 -8.63 7.12 -1.38
C LEU A 143 -8.17 5.85 -0.66
N VAL A 144 -7.62 5.99 0.55
CA VAL A 144 -7.19 4.85 1.36
C VAL A 144 -7.96 4.86 2.68
N VAL A 145 -8.46 3.66 3.05
CA VAL A 145 -9.01 3.42 4.38
C VAL A 145 -7.98 2.62 5.18
N GLY A 146 -7.57 3.15 6.32
CA GLY A 146 -6.72 2.47 7.28
C GLY A 146 -7.54 1.79 8.37
N VAL A 147 -7.35 0.49 8.55
CA VAL A 147 -7.98 -0.31 9.61
C VAL A 147 -6.89 -0.84 10.51
N LEU A 148 -6.87 -0.38 11.76
CA LEU A 148 -5.87 -0.71 12.76
C LEU A 148 -6.25 -1.98 13.53
N PHE A 149 -5.26 -2.78 13.89
CA PHE A 149 -5.45 -4.00 14.68
C PHE A 149 -4.54 -4.00 15.91
N GLU A 150 -5.07 -4.53 17.03
CA GLU A 150 -4.28 -4.81 18.22
C GLU A 150 -4.55 -6.22 18.74
N GLU A 151 -3.61 -6.72 19.55
CA GLU A 151 -3.73 -8.02 20.19
C GLU A 151 -4.97 -8.05 21.09
N GLY A 152 -5.81 -9.06 20.88
CA GLY A 152 -7.01 -9.31 21.64
C GLY A 152 -7.42 -10.77 21.61
N SER A 153 -8.55 -11.07 22.24
CA SER A 153 -9.05 -12.45 22.33
C SER A 153 -9.89 -12.86 21.11
N GLU A 154 -10.40 -11.92 20.34
CA GLU A 154 -11.26 -12.22 19.21
C GLU A 154 -10.43 -12.46 17.95
N ARG A 155 -10.74 -13.59 17.28
CA ARG A 155 -10.10 -13.99 16.03
C ARG A 155 -10.73 -13.26 14.86
N ASN A 156 -9.89 -12.71 13.98
CA ASN A 156 -10.36 -12.05 12.77
C ASN A 156 -10.36 -13.04 11.59
N ALA A 157 -11.54 -13.34 11.06
CA ALA A 157 -11.69 -14.31 9.97
C ALA A 157 -11.04 -13.87 8.66
N MET A 158 -10.97 -12.55 8.37
CA MET A 158 -10.31 -12.05 7.17
C MET A 158 -8.79 -12.25 7.24
N LEU A 159 -8.18 -12.01 8.42
CA LEU A 159 -6.76 -12.31 8.61
C LEU A 159 -6.46 -13.79 8.40
N ASP A 160 -7.31 -14.70 8.89
CA ASP A 160 -7.14 -16.14 8.66
C ASP A 160 -7.20 -16.49 7.18
N ASN A 161 -8.17 -15.93 6.46
CA ASN A 161 -8.31 -16.16 5.02
C ASN A 161 -7.06 -15.69 4.27
N VAL A 162 -6.54 -14.51 4.60
CA VAL A 162 -5.34 -13.95 3.96
C VAL A 162 -4.09 -14.78 4.32
N ILE A 163 -3.86 -15.06 5.61
CA ILE A 163 -2.69 -15.82 6.08
C ILE A 163 -2.59 -17.19 5.40
N ASN A 164 -3.72 -17.90 5.28
CA ASN A 164 -3.77 -19.24 4.73
C ASN A 164 -3.88 -19.27 3.20
N GLY A 165 -4.20 -18.14 2.58
CA GLY A 165 -4.48 -18.03 1.16
C GLY A 165 -3.37 -17.44 0.29
N VAL A 166 -2.19 -17.12 0.84
CA VAL A 166 -1.08 -16.52 0.06
C VAL A 166 -0.71 -17.42 -1.12
N GLY A 167 -0.65 -16.84 -2.32
CA GLY A 167 -0.41 -17.55 -3.58
C GLY A 167 -1.66 -18.17 -4.20
N THR A 168 -2.85 -17.91 -3.66
CA THR A 168 -4.13 -18.43 -4.17
C THR A 168 -5.16 -17.34 -4.41
N SER A 169 -6.31 -17.75 -4.94
CA SER A 169 -7.51 -16.91 -5.03
C SER A 169 -8.64 -17.52 -4.22
N SER A 170 -9.42 -16.69 -3.53
CA SER A 170 -10.60 -17.10 -2.77
C SER A 170 -11.74 -16.09 -2.92
N MET A 171 -12.95 -16.51 -2.58
CA MET A 171 -14.07 -15.58 -2.40
C MET A 171 -13.89 -14.86 -1.07
N ILE A 172 -14.00 -13.54 -1.11
CA ILE A 172 -13.85 -12.66 0.03
C ILE A 172 -14.98 -11.60 0.04
N ASN A 173 -15.25 -11.08 1.22
CA ASN A 173 -16.11 -9.90 1.37
C ASN A 173 -15.30 -8.78 2.03
N PRO A 174 -14.91 -7.71 1.28
CA PRO A 174 -14.06 -6.65 1.81
C PRO A 174 -14.66 -5.92 3.01
N ALA A 175 -15.99 -5.85 3.14
CA ALA A 175 -16.64 -5.23 4.29
C ALA A 175 -16.28 -5.92 5.62
N LYS A 176 -15.93 -7.21 5.60
CA LYS A 176 -15.49 -7.94 6.81
C LYS A 176 -14.13 -7.47 7.35
N LEU A 177 -13.39 -6.67 6.60
CA LEU A 177 -12.17 -6.03 7.07
C LEU A 177 -12.47 -4.75 7.88
N LEU A 178 -13.60 -4.09 7.57
CA LEU A 178 -13.99 -2.87 8.28
C LEU A 178 -14.47 -3.19 9.71
N PRO A 179 -14.30 -2.25 10.64
CA PRO A 179 -14.86 -2.38 11.99
C PRO A 179 -16.39 -2.32 11.96
N LYS A 180 -17.02 -2.73 13.06
CA LYS A 180 -18.49 -2.63 13.22
C LYS A 180 -18.95 -1.19 13.16
N ASP A 181 -18.18 -0.29 13.77
CA ASP A 181 -18.37 1.15 13.69
C ASP A 181 -17.47 1.73 12.57
N ALA A 182 -17.88 1.57 11.34
CA ALA A 182 -17.23 2.18 10.17
C ALA A 182 -17.69 3.63 9.91
N GLU A 183 -18.53 4.20 10.80
CA GLU A 183 -19.01 5.58 10.67
C GLU A 183 -18.08 6.60 11.31
N HIS A 184 -17.20 6.19 12.23
CA HIS A 184 -16.27 7.07 12.94
C HIS A 184 -14.83 6.85 12.48
N TYR A 185 -14.22 7.92 11.99
CA TYR A 185 -12.87 7.90 11.43
C TYR A 185 -12.18 9.25 11.54
N TYR A 186 -10.87 9.25 11.31
CA TYR A 186 -10.07 10.45 11.08
C TYR A 186 -9.85 10.61 9.58
N HIS A 187 -9.92 11.86 9.10
CA HIS A 187 -9.68 12.21 7.71
C HIS A 187 -8.56 13.23 7.57
N PHE A 188 -7.67 13.02 6.59
CA PHE A 188 -6.64 13.97 6.20
C PHE A 188 -6.19 13.75 4.76
N MET A 189 -5.58 14.77 4.17
CA MET A 189 -4.91 14.62 2.89
C MET A 189 -3.47 14.18 3.13
N GLY A 190 -3.05 13.12 2.42
CA GLY A 190 -1.76 12.48 2.58
C GLY A 190 -1.15 12.01 1.27
N SER A 191 -0.33 10.97 1.36
CA SER A 191 0.37 10.36 0.24
C SER A 191 0.25 8.84 0.25
N LEU A 192 0.76 8.18 -0.79
CA LEU A 192 1.18 6.80 -0.69
C LEU A 192 2.31 6.69 0.34
N THR A 193 2.34 5.61 1.11
CA THR A 193 3.34 5.33 2.14
C THR A 193 4.57 4.61 1.60
N THR A 194 4.58 4.29 0.30
CA THR A 194 5.70 3.67 -0.43
C THR A 194 6.07 4.49 -1.66
N PRO A 195 7.27 4.36 -2.20
CA PRO A 195 7.62 4.99 -3.48
C PRO A 195 6.58 4.69 -4.57
N PRO A 196 6.16 5.70 -5.34
CA PRO A 196 6.76 7.02 -5.49
C PRO A 196 6.28 8.09 -4.49
N CYS A 197 5.59 7.74 -3.38
CA CYS A 197 5.11 8.65 -2.33
C CYS A 197 4.19 9.77 -2.85
N SER A 198 3.42 9.49 -3.90
CA SER A 198 2.53 10.45 -4.56
C SER A 198 1.54 11.05 -3.57
N GLU A 199 1.43 12.37 -3.56
CA GLU A 199 0.55 13.12 -2.67
C GLU A 199 -0.89 13.24 -3.21
N ASN A 200 -1.75 13.93 -2.49
CA ASN A 200 -3.17 14.11 -2.75
C ASN A 200 -4.00 12.83 -2.62
N VAL A 201 -3.56 11.92 -1.75
CA VAL A 201 -4.34 10.74 -1.35
C VAL A 201 -5.27 11.13 -0.21
N ARG A 202 -6.55 10.77 -0.34
CA ARG A 202 -7.55 10.93 0.73
C ARG A 202 -7.40 9.78 1.72
N TRP A 203 -7.11 10.08 2.99
CA TRP A 203 -7.00 9.09 4.05
C TRP A 203 -8.21 9.12 4.97
N TYR A 204 -8.72 7.93 5.28
CA TYR A 204 -9.76 7.70 6.27
C TYR A 204 -9.28 6.60 7.20
N VAL A 205 -8.88 6.95 8.43
CA VAL A 205 -8.37 6.00 9.43
C VAL A 205 -9.50 5.70 10.41
N MET A 206 -9.95 4.45 10.47
CA MET A 206 -11.04 4.02 11.33
C MET A 206 -10.66 4.20 12.80
N LYS A 207 -11.62 4.68 13.62
CA LYS A 207 -11.38 4.91 15.06
C LYS A 207 -11.49 3.63 15.86
N GLU A 208 -12.44 2.74 15.51
CA GLU A 208 -12.58 1.44 16.16
C GLU A 208 -11.43 0.53 15.73
N ILE A 209 -10.65 0.07 16.72
CA ILE A 209 -9.52 -0.82 16.52
C ILE A 209 -10.04 -2.26 16.46
N GLN A 210 -9.64 -2.98 15.42
CA GLN A 210 -9.98 -4.39 15.24
C GLN A 210 -9.14 -5.28 16.16
N SER A 211 -9.77 -6.36 16.67
CA SER A 211 -9.07 -7.39 17.41
C SER A 211 -8.43 -8.41 16.45
N ALA A 212 -7.23 -8.85 16.80
CA ALA A 212 -6.57 -10.01 16.20
C ALA A 212 -5.89 -10.83 17.30
N THR A 213 -5.89 -12.17 17.18
CA THR A 213 -5.18 -12.96 18.17
C THR A 213 -3.67 -12.84 18.02
N LYS A 214 -2.95 -13.11 19.10
CA LYS A 214 -1.48 -13.11 19.10
C LYS A 214 -0.90 -13.99 17.99
N GLU A 215 -1.53 -15.14 17.73
CA GLU A 215 -1.10 -16.08 16.70
C GLU A 215 -1.31 -15.52 15.30
N GLN A 216 -2.41 -14.78 15.06
CA GLN A 216 -2.68 -14.12 13.78
C GLN A 216 -1.68 -13.00 13.53
N ILE A 217 -1.44 -12.15 14.51
CA ILE A 217 -0.43 -11.07 14.43
C ILE A 217 0.95 -11.66 14.14
N ALA A 218 1.34 -12.70 14.89
CA ALA A 218 2.62 -13.36 14.68
C ALA A 218 2.73 -14.04 13.30
N ALA A 219 1.63 -14.60 12.79
CA ALA A 219 1.59 -15.22 11.47
C ALA A 219 1.72 -14.17 10.34
N MET A 220 1.04 -13.03 10.44
CA MET A 220 1.19 -11.92 9.48
C MET A 220 2.61 -11.37 9.49
N ARG A 221 3.19 -11.16 10.67
CA ARG A 221 4.56 -10.64 10.82
C ARG A 221 5.66 -11.59 10.34
N LYS A 222 5.37 -12.89 10.18
CA LYS A 222 6.32 -13.83 9.54
C LYS A 222 6.57 -13.51 8.07
N PHE A 223 5.59 -12.91 7.40
CA PHE A 223 5.81 -12.43 6.03
C PHE A 223 6.62 -11.13 6.06
N TYR A 224 6.16 -10.14 6.83
CA TYR A 224 6.79 -8.82 6.93
C TYR A 224 6.62 -8.26 8.34
N ASP A 225 7.72 -8.10 9.08
CA ASP A 225 7.70 -7.55 10.45
C ASP A 225 8.01 -6.05 10.48
N HIS A 226 8.70 -5.52 9.46
CA HIS A 226 9.19 -4.13 9.43
C HIS A 226 8.82 -3.39 8.14
N ASN A 227 7.74 -3.79 7.46
CA ASN A 227 7.29 -3.16 6.22
C ASN A 227 6.41 -1.92 6.48
N TYR A 228 6.89 -0.99 7.26
CA TYR A 228 6.19 0.27 7.55
C TYR A 228 7.14 1.46 7.45
N ARG A 229 6.60 2.58 6.95
CA ARG A 229 7.32 3.85 6.84
C ARG A 229 7.26 4.59 8.19
N PRO A 230 8.34 5.28 8.62
CA PRO A 230 8.29 6.17 9.77
C PRO A 230 7.24 7.29 9.61
N ILE A 231 6.73 7.78 10.75
CA ILE A 231 5.82 8.93 10.82
C ILE A 231 6.41 10.15 10.13
N GLN A 232 5.58 10.81 9.33
CA GLN A 232 5.92 12.01 8.58
C GLN A 232 5.38 13.27 9.27
N PRO A 233 6.04 14.41 9.09
CA PRO A 233 5.59 15.68 9.66
C PRO A 233 4.20 16.07 9.15
N LEU A 234 3.36 16.61 10.04
CA LEU A 234 2.02 17.06 9.68
C LEU A 234 2.04 18.30 8.76
N ASN A 235 3.08 19.13 8.86
CA ASN A 235 3.30 20.33 8.04
C ASN A 235 2.09 21.29 8.01
N GLY A 236 1.40 21.43 9.13
CA GLY A 236 0.22 22.30 9.25
C GLY A 236 -1.07 21.74 8.65
N ARG A 237 -1.08 20.47 8.22
CA ARG A 237 -2.31 19.82 7.79
C ARG A 237 -3.31 19.70 8.93
N ILE A 238 -4.58 19.83 8.58
CA ILE A 238 -5.69 19.60 9.49
C ILE A 238 -6.07 18.11 9.42
N VAL A 239 -6.27 17.51 10.58
CA VAL A 239 -6.90 16.20 10.71
C VAL A 239 -8.34 16.42 11.15
N GLU A 240 -9.27 15.96 10.34
CA GLU A 240 -10.70 16.02 10.62
C GLU A 240 -11.16 14.73 11.31
N SER A 241 -12.25 14.80 12.07
CA SER A 241 -12.79 13.67 12.87
C SER A 241 -14.30 13.63 12.75
N LYS A 242 -14.85 12.47 12.39
CA LYS A 242 -16.26 12.13 12.48
C LYS A 242 -16.51 11.30 13.72
#